data_f3022a328b4cb15e278c11df1acef456
#
_entry.id   f3022a328b4cb15e278c11df1acef456
#
_cell.length_a   1.000
_cell.length_b   1.000
_cell.length_c   1.000
_cell.angle_alpha   90.00
_cell.angle_beta   90.00
_cell.angle_gamma   90.00
#
_symmetry.space_group_name_H-M   'P 1'
#
loop_
_entity.id
_entity.type
_entity.pdbx_description
1 polymer ?
#
loop_
_entity_poly.entity_id
_entity_poly.type
_entity_poly.pdbx_seq_one_letter_code
_entity_poly.pdbx_strand_id
1 'polypeptide(L)'
;MTLPLVIGLVAATVVLSPILVRVMDKKAGYPLAAILFAAAAVLGSKFTDVSRGTDLTWSRQWARDVMGSGTSIEFALRADGLGIFFALLALVIGAVVFLYSAAYLPDRDGNTSFYTIMTAFTLSVLLLVLADDAVLLFIAWELVSIASFLLIARSGSSGEAGSYRTLILTFFGGLTLLAGLAVASAQTGTTRLQD
;
A
#
# COMPACT_ATOMS: atom_id res chain seq x y z
N MET A 1 -14.99 11.25 2.23
CA MET A 1 -13.66 11.91 2.16
C MET A 1 -12.58 11.25 3.05
N THR A 2 -12.91 10.27 3.85
CA THR A 2 -11.97 9.61 4.79
C THR A 2 -10.86 8.83 4.08
N LEU A 3 -11.20 8.01 3.05
CA LEU A 3 -10.21 7.20 2.35
C LEU A 3 -9.09 8.02 1.68
N PRO A 4 -9.38 9.06 0.87
CA PRO A 4 -8.31 9.86 0.29
C PRO A 4 -7.46 10.62 1.33
N LEU A 5 -8.05 11.00 2.48
CA LEU A 5 -7.29 11.59 3.58
C LEU A 5 -6.27 10.59 4.16
N VAL A 6 -6.71 9.38 4.46
CA VAL A 6 -5.85 8.32 5.02
C VAL A 6 -4.74 7.95 4.03
N ILE A 7 -5.08 7.73 2.75
CA ILE A 7 -4.08 7.47 1.69
C ILE A 7 -3.11 8.65 1.57
N GLY A 8 -3.62 9.89 1.59
CA GLY A 8 -2.79 11.10 1.52
C GLY A 8 -1.82 11.23 2.68
N LEU A 9 -2.26 10.92 3.92
CA LEU A 9 -1.39 10.91 5.10
C LEU A 9 -0.27 9.88 4.96
N VAL A 10 -0.60 8.67 4.52
CA VAL A 10 0.41 7.61 4.34
C VAL A 10 1.33 7.93 3.14
N ALA A 11 0.80 8.45 2.04
CA ALA A 11 1.62 8.90 0.91
C ALA A 11 2.58 10.04 1.30
N ALA A 12 2.13 10.95 2.17
CA ALA A 12 3.00 12.00 2.70
C ALA A 12 4.20 11.43 3.48
N THR A 13 4.05 10.29 4.19
CA THR A 13 5.18 9.64 4.87
C THR A 13 6.26 9.17 3.90
N VAL A 14 5.88 8.74 2.68
CA VAL A 14 6.86 8.32 1.66
C VAL A 14 7.75 9.50 1.25
N VAL A 15 7.14 10.67 1.03
CA VAL A 15 7.85 11.90 0.64
C VAL A 15 8.64 12.49 1.81
N LEU A 16 8.09 12.43 3.03
CA LEU A 16 8.72 13.01 4.22
C LEU A 16 9.82 12.13 4.79
N SER A 17 9.77 10.81 4.59
CA SER A 17 10.72 9.87 5.20
C SER A 17 12.20 10.21 4.90
N PRO A 18 12.64 10.51 3.65
CA PRO A 18 14.03 10.85 3.39
C PRO A 18 14.45 12.18 4.06
N ILE A 19 13.53 13.11 4.21
CA ILE A 19 13.79 14.41 4.86
C ILE A 19 13.92 14.20 6.37
N LEU A 20 12.99 13.48 6.98
CA LEU A 20 13.00 13.19 8.42
C LEU A 20 14.24 12.41 8.83
N VAL A 21 14.66 11.42 8.01
CA VAL A 21 15.86 10.63 8.32
C VAL A 21 17.12 11.48 8.22
N ARG A 22 17.23 12.41 7.27
CA ARG A 22 18.36 13.34 7.19
C ARG A 22 18.52 14.22 8.43
N VAL A 23 17.40 14.57 9.10
CA VAL A 23 17.40 15.46 10.27
C VAL A 23 17.48 14.67 11.56
N MET A 24 16.82 13.52 11.66
CA MET A 24 16.62 12.77 12.91
C MET A 24 17.26 11.38 12.91
N ASP A 25 17.88 10.96 11.79
CA ASP A 25 18.40 9.61 11.54
C ASP A 25 17.37 8.53 11.91
N LYS A 26 17.75 7.49 12.65
CA LYS A 26 16.84 6.40 13.08
C LYS A 26 15.63 6.89 13.84
N LYS A 27 15.71 8.02 14.56
CA LYS A 27 14.60 8.60 15.33
C LYS A 27 13.45 9.09 14.44
N ALA A 28 13.66 9.16 13.12
CA ALA A 28 12.59 9.44 12.15
C ALA A 28 11.43 8.43 12.22
N GLY A 29 11.67 7.24 12.75
CA GLY A 29 10.62 6.24 13.01
C GLY A 29 9.52 6.75 13.95
N TYR A 30 9.82 7.61 14.93
CA TYR A 30 8.80 8.13 15.85
C TYR A 30 7.75 9.00 15.16
N PRO A 31 8.10 10.07 14.42
CA PRO A 31 7.10 10.87 13.72
C PRO A 31 6.40 10.09 12.60
N LEU A 32 7.07 9.18 11.91
CA LEU A 32 6.45 8.31 10.90
C LEU A 32 5.40 7.39 11.54
N ALA A 33 5.72 6.76 12.68
CA ALA A 33 4.76 5.95 13.43
C ALA A 33 3.56 6.78 13.91
N ALA A 34 3.80 8.01 14.39
CA ALA A 34 2.73 8.90 14.84
C ALA A 34 1.74 9.23 13.70
N ILE A 35 2.24 9.47 12.48
CA ILE A 35 1.38 9.71 11.31
C ILE A 35 0.56 8.47 10.96
N LEU A 36 1.15 7.26 11.01
CA LEU A 36 0.40 6.03 10.74
C LEU A 36 -0.65 5.74 11.82
N PHE A 37 -0.35 5.99 13.10
CA PHE A 37 -1.36 5.89 14.17
C PHE A 37 -2.47 6.92 14.00
N ALA A 38 -2.15 8.15 13.58
CA ALA A 38 -3.17 9.15 13.27
C ALA A 38 -4.06 8.70 12.10
N ALA A 39 -3.47 8.14 11.05
CA ALA A 39 -4.21 7.58 9.92
C ALA A 39 -5.11 6.40 10.37
N ALA A 40 -4.59 5.52 11.24
CA ALA A 40 -5.36 4.42 11.83
C ALA A 40 -6.52 4.93 12.71
N ALA A 41 -6.30 5.99 13.51
CA ALA A 41 -7.36 6.59 14.33
C ALA A 41 -8.47 7.22 13.46
N VAL A 42 -8.10 7.94 12.40
CA VAL A 42 -9.06 8.50 11.44
C VAL A 42 -9.88 7.40 10.77
N LEU A 43 -9.25 6.33 10.31
CA LEU A 43 -9.95 5.20 9.69
C LEU A 43 -10.79 4.43 10.72
N GLY A 44 -10.24 4.18 11.91
CA GLY A 44 -10.90 3.47 13.01
C GLY A 44 -12.15 4.19 13.53
N SER A 45 -12.19 5.53 13.46
CA SER A 45 -13.41 6.29 13.79
C SER A 45 -14.61 5.93 12.90
N LYS A 46 -14.38 5.32 11.74
CA LYS A 46 -15.40 4.87 10.79
C LYS A 46 -15.73 3.37 10.92
N PHE A 47 -15.03 2.65 11.78
CA PHE A 47 -15.22 1.21 11.95
C PHE A 47 -16.67 0.83 12.30
N THR A 48 -17.30 1.61 13.20
CA THR A 48 -18.68 1.37 13.60
C THR A 48 -19.67 1.60 12.46
N ASP A 49 -19.44 2.62 11.62
CA ASP A 49 -20.30 2.91 10.48
C ASP A 49 -20.21 1.76 9.45
N VAL A 50 -19.00 1.29 9.18
CA VAL A 50 -18.74 0.18 8.25
C VAL A 50 -19.27 -1.16 8.81
N SER A 51 -19.11 -1.42 10.10
CA SER A 51 -19.63 -2.64 10.73
C SER A 51 -21.16 -2.73 10.73
N ARG A 52 -21.84 -1.62 10.53
CA ARG A 52 -23.31 -1.53 10.35
C ARG A 52 -23.74 -1.66 8.90
N GLY A 53 -22.81 -1.96 7.99
CA GLY A 53 -23.09 -2.16 6.56
C GLY A 53 -23.00 -0.90 5.71
N THR A 54 -22.37 0.18 6.19
CA THR A 54 -22.14 1.40 5.40
C THR A 54 -20.72 1.40 4.87
N ASP A 55 -20.52 0.93 3.65
CA ASP A 55 -19.20 0.92 3.03
C ASP A 55 -18.69 2.34 2.75
N LEU A 56 -17.40 2.54 2.98
CA LEU A 56 -16.72 3.77 2.57
C LEU A 56 -16.22 3.59 1.15
N THR A 57 -16.76 4.35 0.22
CA THR A 57 -16.35 4.33 -1.18
C THR A 57 -15.79 5.68 -1.60
N TRP A 58 -14.81 5.66 -2.48
CA TRP A 58 -14.30 6.84 -3.15
C TRP A 58 -13.77 6.44 -4.51
N SER A 59 -14.14 7.17 -5.56
CA SER A 59 -13.62 6.95 -6.90
C SER A 59 -13.30 8.26 -7.60
N ARG A 60 -12.29 8.22 -8.45
CA ARG A 60 -11.92 9.30 -9.35
C ARG A 60 -11.51 8.72 -10.69
N GLN A 61 -12.14 9.19 -11.74
CA GLN A 61 -11.81 8.79 -13.10
C GLN A 61 -10.34 9.15 -13.42
N TRP A 62 -9.57 8.15 -13.83
CA TRP A 62 -8.16 8.32 -14.20
C TRP A 62 -7.98 8.37 -15.72
N ALA A 63 -8.58 7.44 -16.44
CA ALA A 63 -8.54 7.41 -17.90
C ALA A 63 -9.93 7.11 -18.46
N ARG A 64 -10.29 7.80 -19.55
CA ARG A 64 -11.57 7.61 -20.26
C ARG A 64 -11.30 6.85 -21.54
N ASP A 65 -12.24 5.94 -21.85
CA ASP A 65 -12.32 5.22 -23.14
C ASP A 65 -10.96 4.61 -23.55
N VAL A 66 -10.39 3.81 -22.64
CA VAL A 66 -9.13 3.14 -22.92
C VAL A 66 -9.33 2.12 -24.04
N MET A 67 -8.60 2.29 -25.12
CA MET A 67 -8.66 1.46 -26.35
C MET A 67 -9.97 1.55 -27.17
N GLY A 68 -10.79 2.60 -27.03
CA GLY A 68 -12.03 2.73 -27.80
C GLY A 68 -13.10 1.69 -27.43
N SER A 69 -12.98 1.06 -26.27
CA SER A 69 -13.89 0.02 -25.78
C SER A 69 -15.07 0.57 -24.95
N GLY A 70 -15.09 1.89 -24.70
CA GLY A 70 -16.03 2.51 -23.77
C GLY A 70 -15.69 2.26 -22.28
N THR A 71 -14.66 1.46 -22.00
CA THR A 71 -14.23 1.14 -20.62
C THR A 71 -13.42 2.29 -20.04
N SER A 72 -13.82 2.81 -18.89
CA SER A 72 -13.07 3.82 -18.14
C SER A 72 -12.31 3.14 -17.00
N ILE A 73 -11.05 3.51 -16.81
CA ILE A 73 -10.28 3.11 -15.64
C ILE A 73 -10.47 4.14 -14.54
N GLU A 74 -10.87 3.67 -13.38
CA GLU A 74 -11.12 4.51 -12.21
C GLU A 74 -10.10 4.22 -11.10
N PHE A 75 -9.59 5.26 -10.47
CA PHE A 75 -8.90 5.09 -9.19
C PHE A 75 -10.01 4.95 -8.13
N ALA A 76 -10.41 3.72 -7.88
CA ALA A 76 -11.50 3.40 -6.99
C ALA A 76 -11.02 2.70 -5.73
N LEU A 77 -11.49 3.21 -4.59
CA LEU A 77 -11.17 2.71 -3.26
C LEU A 77 -12.45 2.36 -2.53
N ARG A 78 -12.44 1.25 -1.82
CA ARG A 78 -13.52 0.80 -0.95
C ARG A 78 -13.00 0.24 0.35
N ALA A 79 -13.66 0.56 1.44
CA ALA A 79 -13.49 -0.09 2.72
C ALA A 79 -14.84 -0.64 3.17
N ASP A 80 -15.02 -1.93 2.97
CA ASP A 80 -16.04 -2.76 3.59
C ASP A 80 -15.53 -3.27 4.95
N GLY A 81 -16.29 -4.16 5.61
CA GLY A 81 -15.91 -4.70 6.91
C GLY A 81 -14.55 -5.41 6.91
N LEU A 82 -14.20 -6.11 5.84
CA LEU A 82 -12.92 -6.80 5.70
C LEU A 82 -11.81 -5.83 5.32
N GLY A 83 -12.07 -4.94 4.37
CA GLY A 83 -11.12 -3.94 3.90
C GLY A 83 -10.68 -3.00 5.01
N ILE A 84 -11.62 -2.49 5.85
CA ILE A 84 -11.27 -1.61 6.97
C ILE A 84 -10.45 -2.36 8.05
N PHE A 85 -10.75 -3.64 8.30
CA PHE A 85 -9.99 -4.46 9.24
C PHE A 85 -8.54 -4.63 8.79
N PHE A 86 -8.31 -5.04 7.54
CA PHE A 86 -6.95 -5.21 7.02
C PHE A 86 -6.21 -3.88 6.86
N ALA A 87 -6.90 -2.80 6.50
CA ALA A 87 -6.29 -1.47 6.43
C ALA A 87 -5.84 -1.00 7.81
N LEU A 88 -6.63 -1.18 8.86
CA LEU A 88 -6.25 -0.87 10.24
C LEU A 88 -5.07 -1.75 10.70
N LEU A 89 -5.10 -3.04 10.39
CA LEU A 89 -4.02 -3.96 10.69
C LEU A 89 -2.70 -3.52 10.04
N ALA A 90 -2.72 -3.17 8.75
CA ALA A 90 -1.55 -2.69 8.02
C ALA A 90 -0.98 -1.40 8.62
N LEU A 91 -1.84 -0.43 8.96
CA LEU A 91 -1.43 0.83 9.57
C LEU A 91 -0.82 0.65 10.96
N VAL A 92 -1.45 -0.17 11.81
CA VAL A 92 -0.98 -0.43 13.18
C VAL A 92 0.33 -1.21 13.16
N ILE A 93 0.43 -2.28 12.38
CA ILE A 93 1.67 -3.06 12.26
C ILE A 93 2.78 -2.18 11.69
N GLY A 94 2.51 -1.40 10.63
CA GLY A 94 3.47 -0.46 10.07
C GLY A 94 3.98 0.55 11.10
N ALA A 95 3.09 1.13 11.90
CA ALA A 95 3.45 2.05 12.97
C ALA A 95 4.33 1.40 14.05
N VAL A 96 3.99 0.17 14.47
CA VAL A 96 4.79 -0.60 15.45
C VAL A 96 6.17 -0.93 14.89
N VAL A 97 6.27 -1.30 13.61
CA VAL A 97 7.56 -1.54 12.94
C VAL A 97 8.42 -0.27 12.94
N PHE A 98 7.85 0.91 12.67
CA PHE A 98 8.59 2.16 12.74
C PHE A 98 9.06 2.51 14.16
N LEU A 99 8.21 2.28 15.18
CA LEU A 99 8.63 2.45 16.59
C LEU A 99 9.80 1.54 16.96
N TYR A 100 9.69 0.27 16.58
CA TYR A 100 10.75 -0.71 16.81
C TYR A 100 12.05 -0.33 16.09
N SER A 101 11.92 0.08 14.82
CA SER A 101 13.08 0.47 14.00
C SER A 101 13.81 1.69 14.57
N ALA A 102 13.07 2.67 15.12
CA ALA A 102 13.65 3.84 15.76
C ALA A 102 14.54 3.50 16.97
N ALA A 103 14.22 2.40 17.66
CA ALA A 103 14.99 1.94 18.81
C ALA A 103 16.11 0.96 18.40
N TYR A 104 15.85 0.09 17.41
CA TYR A 104 16.71 -1.05 17.09
C TYR A 104 17.76 -0.75 16.02
N LEU A 105 17.46 0.11 15.04
CA LEU A 105 18.40 0.39 13.96
C LEU A 105 19.67 1.09 14.48
N PRO A 106 20.84 0.69 13.98
CA PRO A 106 22.07 1.43 14.26
C PRO A 106 22.08 2.78 13.54
N ASP A 107 22.85 3.73 14.04
CA ASP A 107 23.12 5.00 13.35
C ASP A 107 23.99 4.70 12.11
N ARG A 108 23.41 4.67 10.91
CA ARG A 108 24.08 4.32 9.65
C ARG A 108 23.46 5.05 8.47
N ASP A 109 24.29 5.30 7.45
CA ASP A 109 23.87 5.94 6.18
C ASP A 109 22.75 5.20 5.42
N GLY A 110 22.48 3.94 5.74
CA GLY A 110 21.43 3.12 5.11
C GLY A 110 20.01 3.37 5.60
N ASN A 111 19.79 4.11 6.68
CA ASN A 111 18.46 4.26 7.29
C ASN A 111 17.45 4.95 6.37
N THR A 112 17.90 5.91 5.55
CA THR A 112 17.03 6.62 4.59
C THR A 112 16.33 5.65 3.64
N SER A 113 17.06 4.73 3.00
CA SER A 113 16.43 3.80 2.07
C SER A 113 15.51 2.80 2.77
N PHE A 114 15.84 2.38 4.01
CA PHE A 114 14.96 1.52 4.80
C PHE A 114 13.60 2.18 5.05
N TYR A 115 13.60 3.39 5.62
CA TYR A 115 12.36 4.10 5.94
C TYR A 115 11.56 4.44 4.69
N THR A 116 12.21 4.84 3.59
CA THR A 116 11.52 5.15 2.33
C THR A 116 10.86 3.90 1.72
N ILE A 117 11.56 2.76 1.69
CA ILE A 117 10.98 1.52 1.15
C ILE A 117 9.87 1.02 2.07
N MET A 118 10.04 1.10 3.38
CA MET A 118 9.06 0.63 4.35
C MET A 118 7.78 1.48 4.34
N THR A 119 7.89 2.81 4.18
CA THR A 119 6.72 3.69 4.00
C THR A 119 6.00 3.40 2.69
N ALA A 120 6.76 3.21 1.59
CA ALA A 120 6.20 2.82 0.30
C ALA A 120 5.50 1.45 0.37
N PHE A 121 6.09 0.48 1.06
CA PHE A 121 5.48 -0.82 1.32
C PHE A 121 4.14 -0.69 2.06
N THR A 122 4.10 0.08 3.15
CA THR A 122 2.87 0.30 3.92
C THR A 122 1.78 0.96 3.08
N LEU A 123 2.14 1.96 2.25
CA LEU A 123 1.22 2.59 1.32
C LEU A 123 0.68 1.59 0.29
N SER A 124 1.56 0.74 -0.27
CA SER A 124 1.18 -0.26 -1.28
C SER A 124 0.22 -1.30 -0.70
N VAL A 125 0.47 -1.79 0.52
CA VAL A 125 -0.45 -2.71 1.21
C VAL A 125 -1.79 -2.04 1.48
N LEU A 126 -1.79 -0.77 1.91
CA LEU A 126 -3.03 -0.03 2.14
C LEU A 126 -3.84 0.15 0.85
N LEU A 127 -3.18 0.50 -0.27
CA LEU A 127 -3.82 0.58 -1.59
C LEU A 127 -4.36 -0.78 -2.03
N LEU A 128 -3.61 -1.85 -1.80
CA LEU A 128 -4.01 -3.22 -2.18
C LEU A 128 -5.30 -3.66 -1.49
N VAL A 129 -5.40 -3.45 -0.18
CA VAL A 129 -6.55 -3.90 0.62
C VAL A 129 -7.78 -3.02 0.45
N LEU A 130 -7.61 -1.80 -0.07
CA LEU A 130 -8.70 -0.85 -0.32
C LEU A 130 -9.03 -0.71 -1.81
N ALA A 131 -8.34 -1.42 -2.71
CA ALA A 131 -8.59 -1.34 -4.15
C ALA A 131 -9.99 -1.87 -4.50
N ASP A 132 -10.75 -1.10 -5.28
CA ASP A 132 -12.06 -1.47 -5.83
C ASP A 132 -12.05 -1.44 -7.37
N ASP A 133 -10.86 -1.44 -7.96
CA ASP A 133 -10.63 -1.51 -9.41
C ASP A 133 -9.49 -2.50 -9.68
N ALA A 134 -9.68 -3.35 -10.71
CA ALA A 134 -8.74 -4.41 -11.07
C ALA A 134 -7.34 -3.88 -11.44
N VAL A 135 -7.29 -2.73 -12.12
CA VAL A 135 -6.02 -2.10 -12.51
C VAL A 135 -5.29 -1.57 -11.28
N LEU A 136 -6.02 -0.90 -10.38
CA LEU A 136 -5.46 -0.40 -9.12
C LEU A 136 -4.96 -1.55 -8.23
N LEU A 137 -5.73 -2.63 -8.13
CA LEU A 137 -5.37 -3.83 -7.38
C LEU A 137 -4.07 -4.43 -7.92
N PHE A 138 -3.96 -4.59 -9.24
CA PHE A 138 -2.75 -5.10 -9.88
C PHE A 138 -1.52 -4.21 -9.63
N ILE A 139 -1.67 -2.89 -9.82
CA ILE A 139 -0.58 -1.93 -9.56
C ILE A 139 -0.14 -2.01 -8.09
N ALA A 140 -1.07 -2.03 -7.16
CA ALA A 140 -0.75 -2.13 -5.73
C ALA A 140 -0.05 -3.45 -5.39
N TRP A 141 -0.47 -4.57 -6.00
CA TRP A 141 0.19 -5.88 -5.88
C TRP A 141 1.64 -5.84 -6.33
N GLU A 142 1.91 -5.28 -7.51
CA GLU A 142 3.27 -5.13 -8.03
C GLU A 142 4.14 -4.24 -7.14
N LEU A 143 3.59 -3.15 -6.62
CA LEU A 143 4.31 -2.26 -5.70
C LEU A 143 4.66 -2.97 -4.38
N VAL A 144 3.78 -3.81 -3.83
CA VAL A 144 4.07 -4.66 -2.66
C VAL A 144 5.21 -5.63 -2.97
N SER A 145 5.19 -6.27 -4.15
CA SER A 145 6.21 -7.21 -4.59
C SER A 145 7.58 -6.54 -4.73
N ILE A 146 7.63 -5.37 -5.39
CA ILE A 146 8.86 -4.59 -5.56
C ILE A 146 9.40 -4.11 -4.20
N ALA A 147 8.55 -3.57 -3.33
CA ALA A 147 8.98 -3.10 -2.02
C ALA A 147 9.49 -4.25 -1.15
N SER A 148 8.85 -5.43 -1.18
CA SER A 148 9.31 -6.65 -0.51
C SER A 148 10.68 -7.09 -1.00
N PHE A 149 10.87 -7.14 -2.34
CA PHE A 149 12.16 -7.44 -2.96
C PHE A 149 13.26 -6.50 -2.45
N LEU A 150 13.00 -5.19 -2.48
CA LEU A 150 13.95 -4.18 -2.03
C LEU A 150 14.30 -4.31 -0.54
N LEU A 151 13.32 -4.65 0.32
CA LEU A 151 13.55 -4.88 1.74
C LEU A 151 14.41 -6.13 1.99
N ILE A 152 14.14 -7.23 1.28
CA ILE A 152 14.93 -8.47 1.38
C ILE A 152 16.36 -8.25 0.85
N ALA A 153 16.52 -7.57 -0.27
CA ALA A 153 17.83 -7.28 -0.85
C ALA A 153 18.75 -6.48 0.08
N ARG A 154 18.18 -5.73 1.03
CA ARG A 154 18.95 -5.00 2.06
C ARG A 154 19.60 -5.92 3.12
N SER A 155 19.25 -7.18 3.20
CA SER A 155 19.84 -8.14 4.16
C SER A 155 21.28 -8.56 3.82
N GLY A 156 21.92 -7.92 2.84
CA GLY A 156 23.27 -8.19 2.39
C GLY A 156 23.37 -9.38 1.44
N SER A 157 24.57 -9.92 1.26
CA SER A 157 24.84 -10.98 0.28
C SER A 157 23.99 -12.25 0.45
N SER A 158 23.61 -12.58 1.69
CA SER A 158 22.68 -13.69 1.95
C SER A 158 21.26 -13.38 1.50
N GLY A 159 20.86 -12.11 1.46
CA GLY A 159 19.55 -11.67 1.00
C GLY A 159 19.41 -11.57 -0.52
N GLU A 160 20.51 -11.35 -1.24
CA GLU A 160 20.46 -11.15 -2.70
C GLU A 160 19.86 -12.34 -3.45
N ALA A 161 20.36 -13.54 -3.21
CA ALA A 161 19.84 -14.75 -3.89
C ALA A 161 18.37 -15.02 -3.52
N GLY A 162 17.98 -14.74 -2.26
CA GLY A 162 16.61 -14.85 -1.79
C GLY A 162 15.69 -13.82 -2.43
N SER A 163 16.16 -12.57 -2.55
CA SER A 163 15.38 -11.48 -3.14
C SER A 163 15.05 -11.73 -4.62
N TYR A 164 16.03 -12.20 -5.41
CA TYR A 164 15.78 -12.54 -6.82
C TYR A 164 14.77 -13.68 -7.00
N ARG A 165 14.86 -14.72 -6.16
CA ARG A 165 13.86 -15.81 -6.16
C ARG A 165 12.46 -15.31 -5.81
N THR A 166 12.36 -14.48 -4.79
CA THR A 166 11.11 -13.85 -4.39
C THR A 166 10.55 -12.99 -5.54
N LEU A 167 11.38 -12.15 -6.16
CA LEU A 167 10.95 -11.31 -7.28
C LEU A 167 10.41 -12.14 -8.46
N ILE A 168 11.11 -13.18 -8.85
CA ILE A 168 10.69 -14.04 -9.97
C ILE A 168 9.34 -14.70 -9.63
N LEU A 169 9.19 -15.30 -8.44
CA LEU A 169 7.96 -15.97 -8.05
C LEU A 169 6.77 -15.02 -7.94
N THR A 170 6.97 -13.84 -7.32
CA THR A 170 5.90 -12.85 -7.18
C THR A 170 5.53 -12.22 -8.51
N PHE A 171 6.49 -11.99 -9.41
CA PHE A 171 6.24 -11.49 -10.76
C PHE A 171 5.40 -12.46 -11.60
N PHE A 172 5.72 -13.76 -11.58
CA PHE A 172 4.88 -14.77 -12.24
C PHE A 172 3.48 -14.85 -11.63
N GLY A 173 3.36 -14.73 -10.30
CA GLY A 173 2.08 -14.62 -9.61
C GLY A 173 1.28 -13.39 -10.07
N GLY A 174 1.94 -12.24 -10.18
CA GLY A 174 1.35 -11.01 -10.67
C GLY A 174 0.86 -11.11 -12.12
N LEU A 175 1.66 -11.73 -13.01
CA LEU A 175 1.22 -11.98 -14.40
C LEU A 175 -0.01 -12.88 -14.48
N THR A 176 -0.06 -13.92 -13.62
CA THR A 176 -1.23 -14.81 -13.53
C THR A 176 -2.46 -14.05 -13.03
N LEU A 177 -2.28 -13.20 -12.01
CA LEU A 177 -3.33 -12.31 -11.50
C LEU A 177 -3.83 -11.37 -12.60
N LEU A 178 -2.91 -10.71 -13.31
CA LEU A 178 -3.27 -9.81 -14.42
C LEU A 178 -4.07 -10.53 -15.50
N ALA A 179 -3.65 -11.73 -15.90
CA ALA A 179 -4.37 -12.53 -16.87
C ALA A 179 -5.79 -12.86 -16.39
N GLY A 180 -5.95 -13.27 -15.12
CA GLY A 180 -7.25 -13.51 -14.51
C GLY A 180 -8.15 -12.28 -14.49
N LEU A 181 -7.61 -11.13 -14.07
CA LEU A 181 -8.34 -9.85 -14.05
C LEU A 181 -8.73 -9.40 -15.46
N ALA A 182 -7.84 -9.58 -16.46
CA ALA A 182 -8.14 -9.24 -17.85
C ALA A 182 -9.29 -10.08 -18.42
N VAL A 183 -9.30 -11.39 -18.13
CA VAL A 183 -10.41 -12.27 -18.54
C VAL A 183 -11.71 -11.88 -17.85
N ALA A 184 -11.67 -11.63 -16.54
CA ALA A 184 -12.85 -11.19 -15.79
C ALA A 184 -13.42 -9.86 -16.34
N SER A 185 -12.55 -8.86 -16.54
CA SER A 185 -12.97 -7.56 -17.11
C SER A 185 -13.50 -7.67 -18.54
N ALA A 186 -12.95 -8.58 -19.35
CA ALA A 186 -13.46 -8.81 -20.71
C ALA A 186 -14.85 -9.47 -20.71
N GLN A 187 -15.17 -10.29 -19.72
CA GLN A 187 -16.47 -10.95 -19.59
C GLN A 187 -17.54 -10.03 -18.99
N THR A 188 -17.17 -9.20 -18.02
CA THR A 188 -18.09 -8.30 -17.32
C THR A 188 -18.25 -6.94 -18.01
N GLY A 189 -17.28 -6.53 -18.84
CA GLY A 189 -17.26 -5.21 -19.48
C GLY A 189 -16.86 -4.08 -18.52
N THR A 190 -16.41 -4.41 -17.30
CA THR A 190 -16.01 -3.45 -16.25
C THR A 190 -14.69 -3.87 -15.60
N THR A 191 -13.94 -2.90 -15.07
CA THR A 191 -12.76 -3.13 -14.21
C THR A 191 -13.08 -3.04 -12.72
N ARG A 192 -14.33 -2.70 -12.37
CA ARG A 192 -14.79 -2.66 -10.98
C ARG A 192 -14.89 -4.07 -10.40
N LEU A 193 -14.41 -4.23 -9.16
CA LEU A 193 -14.39 -5.55 -8.51
C LEU A 193 -15.76 -5.98 -7.96
N GLN A 194 -16.76 -5.10 -7.98
CA GLN A 194 -18.09 -5.31 -7.40
C GLN A 194 -19.22 -5.42 -8.39
N ASP A 195 -18.94 -5.21 -9.66
CA ASP A 195 -19.91 -5.40 -10.73
C ASP A 195 -19.78 -6.83 -11.28
#